data_65a5950dd4a1035a0ca204f900496b06
#
_entry.id   65a5950dd4a1035a0ca204f900496b06
#
_cell.length_a   1.000
_cell.length_b   1.000
_cell.length_c   1.000
_cell.angle_alpha   90.00
_cell.angle_beta   90.00
_cell.angle_gamma   90.00
#
_symmetry.space_group_name_H-M   'P 1'
#
loop_
_entity.id
_entity.type
_entity.pdbx_description
1 polymer ?
#
loop_
_entity_poly.entity_id
_entity_poly.type
_entity_poly.pdbx_seq_one_letter_code
_entity_poly.pdbx_strand_id
1 'polypeptide(L)'
;MDKTLYTLIVHSENFAGLLNQVTAVFTRRQINIESLNVSASSIKGVHKYTITAWTDKDTIEKVVKQIEKKIDVHQAHYFTEDEIYFHEIALYKVSMPEFQSQPEASKVIRRYNARIVEVNPVFAIVEKNGISEEITSLYEELSVLNCVLQFVRSGRVAITTSCFERVNEFLADRETKYNLSKGEEK
;
A
#
# COMPACT_ATOMS: atom_id res chain seq x y z
N MET A 1 -7.23 18.33 16.88
CA MET A 1 -6.03 17.48 16.86
C MET A 1 -5.64 17.31 15.41
N ASP A 2 -4.42 17.62 15.11
CA ASP A 2 -3.92 17.50 13.72
C ASP A 2 -3.82 16.01 13.38
N LYS A 3 -4.46 15.62 12.28
CA LYS A 3 -4.38 14.26 11.75
C LYS A 3 -3.14 14.15 10.86
N THR A 4 -2.39 13.08 11.04
CA THR A 4 -1.24 12.71 10.22
C THR A 4 -1.58 11.46 9.41
N LEU A 5 -1.07 11.33 8.21
CA LEU A 5 -1.17 10.10 7.43
C LEU A 5 -0.14 9.10 7.94
N TYR A 6 -0.61 8.04 8.56
CA TYR A 6 0.24 6.94 8.98
C TYR A 6 0.15 5.77 8.01
N THR A 7 1.27 5.10 7.83
CA THR A 7 1.34 3.83 7.10
C THR A 7 1.63 2.72 8.08
N LEU A 8 0.69 1.76 8.22
CA LEU A 8 0.89 0.57 9.02
C LEU A 8 1.39 -0.56 8.14
N ILE A 9 2.41 -1.26 8.64
CA ILE A 9 2.90 -2.51 8.07
C ILE A 9 2.58 -3.62 9.07
N VAL A 10 1.80 -4.60 8.63
CA VAL A 10 1.38 -5.75 9.46
C VAL A 10 1.81 -7.03 8.77
N HIS A 11 2.46 -7.92 9.51
CA HIS A 11 2.80 -9.26 9.07
C HIS A 11 1.96 -10.28 9.83
N SER A 12 1.38 -11.23 9.13
CA SER A 12 0.47 -12.19 9.72
C SER A 12 0.50 -13.54 9.01
N GLU A 13 -0.09 -14.55 9.63
CA GLU A 13 -0.41 -15.80 8.94
C GLU A 13 -1.35 -15.54 7.75
N ASN A 14 -1.31 -16.45 6.77
CA ASN A 14 -2.20 -16.41 5.61
C ASN A 14 -3.38 -17.36 5.80
N PHE A 15 -4.47 -16.86 6.36
CA PHE A 15 -5.72 -17.61 6.38
C PHE A 15 -6.96 -16.71 6.20
N ALA A 16 -8.07 -17.34 5.81
CA ALA A 16 -9.33 -16.65 5.55
C ALA A 16 -9.87 -15.98 6.83
N GLY A 17 -10.32 -14.72 6.70
CA GLY A 17 -10.92 -13.95 7.79
C GLY A 17 -9.95 -13.07 8.59
N LEU A 18 -8.64 -13.24 8.46
CA LEU A 18 -7.69 -12.42 9.21
C LEU A 18 -7.71 -10.95 8.77
N LEU A 19 -7.88 -10.70 7.48
CA LEU A 19 -8.09 -9.34 6.96
C LEU A 19 -9.26 -8.64 7.67
N ASN A 20 -10.39 -9.34 7.83
CA ASN A 20 -11.55 -8.79 8.53
C ASN A 20 -11.24 -8.48 9.99
N GLN A 21 -10.42 -9.29 10.65
CA GLN A 21 -10.02 -9.04 12.04
C GLN A 21 -9.12 -7.82 12.17
N VAL A 22 -8.25 -7.56 11.19
CA VAL A 22 -7.37 -6.38 11.16
C VAL A 22 -8.20 -5.13 10.88
N THR A 23 -9.01 -5.13 9.83
CA THR A 23 -9.84 -3.98 9.44
C THR A 23 -10.90 -3.62 10.47
N ALA A 24 -11.45 -4.60 11.20
CA ALA A 24 -12.39 -4.35 12.30
C ALA A 24 -11.82 -3.48 13.43
N VAL A 25 -10.49 -3.44 13.60
CA VAL A 25 -9.86 -2.56 14.59
C VAL A 25 -10.03 -1.09 14.20
N PHE A 26 -9.92 -0.77 12.92
CA PHE A 26 -10.16 0.57 12.36
C PHE A 26 -11.63 0.94 12.44
N THR A 27 -12.52 0.05 12.02
CA THR A 27 -13.98 0.27 12.04
C THR A 27 -14.49 0.59 13.44
N ARG A 28 -14.06 -0.16 14.46
CA ARG A 28 -14.46 0.08 15.86
C ARG A 28 -14.02 1.44 16.41
N ARG A 29 -13.01 2.07 15.80
CA ARG A 29 -12.50 3.40 16.14
C ARG A 29 -12.98 4.48 15.19
N GLN A 30 -13.83 4.14 14.23
CA GLN A 30 -14.32 5.06 13.20
C GLN A 30 -13.19 5.72 12.40
N ILE A 31 -12.12 4.95 12.12
CA ILE A 31 -10.99 5.39 11.31
C ILE A 31 -11.22 4.87 9.88
N ASN A 32 -11.24 5.79 8.92
CA ASN A 32 -11.26 5.41 7.51
C ASN A 32 -9.87 4.90 7.08
N ILE A 33 -9.87 3.81 6.33
CA ILE A 33 -8.68 3.30 5.65
C ILE A 33 -8.62 4.00 4.28
N GLU A 34 -7.54 4.74 4.02
CA GLU A 34 -7.32 5.42 2.74
C GLU A 34 -6.86 4.45 1.66
N SER A 35 -5.94 3.56 2.01
CA SER A 35 -5.51 2.48 1.12
C SER A 35 -5.19 1.21 1.91
N LEU A 36 -5.36 0.08 1.26
CA LEU A 36 -5.07 -1.24 1.81
C LEU A 36 -4.49 -2.12 0.71
N ASN A 37 -3.25 -2.52 0.88
CA ASN A 37 -2.60 -3.51 0.04
C ASN A 37 -2.30 -4.75 0.89
N VAL A 38 -2.62 -5.93 0.37
CA VAL A 38 -2.32 -7.22 1.02
C VAL A 38 -1.68 -8.13 0.01
N SER A 39 -0.51 -8.64 0.32
CA SER A 39 0.24 -9.55 -0.55
C SER A 39 0.95 -10.64 0.25
N ALA A 40 1.30 -11.73 -0.40
CA ALA A 40 2.25 -12.67 0.16
C ALA A 40 3.59 -11.96 0.39
N SER A 41 4.22 -12.19 1.54
CA SER A 41 5.55 -11.69 1.83
C SER A 41 6.62 -12.60 1.20
N SER A 42 7.90 -12.23 1.31
CA SER A 42 9.02 -13.09 0.93
C SER A 42 9.11 -14.37 1.76
N ILE A 43 8.41 -14.41 2.89
CA ILE A 43 8.40 -15.54 3.82
C ILE A 43 7.17 -16.40 3.55
N LYS A 44 7.38 -17.69 3.31
CA LYS A 44 6.29 -18.63 3.01
C LYS A 44 5.26 -18.69 4.15
N GLY A 45 3.99 -18.53 3.80
CA GLY A 45 2.87 -18.57 4.76
C GLY A 45 2.60 -17.24 5.48
N VAL A 46 3.42 -16.21 5.24
CA VAL A 46 3.23 -14.88 5.84
C VAL A 46 2.70 -13.89 4.82
N HIS A 47 1.65 -13.17 5.18
CA HIS A 47 1.12 -12.03 4.43
C HIS A 47 1.59 -10.71 5.02
N LYS A 48 1.86 -9.74 4.14
CA LYS A 48 2.18 -8.36 4.48
C LYS A 48 1.00 -7.47 4.10
N TYR A 49 0.54 -6.66 5.05
CA TYR A 49 -0.46 -5.62 4.84
C TYR A 49 0.24 -4.27 4.88
N THR A 50 -0.07 -3.40 3.93
CA THR A 50 0.28 -1.99 3.96
C THR A 50 -1.03 -1.20 4.02
N ILE A 51 -1.29 -0.55 5.14
CA ILE A 51 -2.56 0.14 5.42
C ILE A 51 -2.25 1.61 5.67
N THR A 52 -2.92 2.53 4.97
CA THR A 52 -2.80 3.96 5.23
C THR A 52 -4.07 4.52 5.85
N ALA A 53 -3.93 5.41 6.84
CA ALA A 53 -5.05 6.04 7.52
C ALA A 53 -4.67 7.40 8.11
N TRP A 54 -5.58 8.37 8.03
CA TRP A 54 -5.47 9.67 8.70
C TRP A 54 -5.97 9.58 10.13
N THR A 55 -5.07 9.78 11.09
CA THR A 55 -5.43 9.74 12.51
C THR A 55 -4.41 10.53 13.37
N ASP A 56 -4.64 10.61 14.66
CA ASP A 56 -3.67 11.13 15.62
C ASP A 56 -2.74 10.03 16.15
N LYS A 57 -1.62 10.43 16.76
CA LYS A 57 -0.58 9.53 17.25
C LYS A 57 -1.09 8.57 18.33
N ASP A 58 -1.86 9.06 19.29
CA ASP A 58 -2.36 8.23 20.39
C ASP A 58 -3.31 7.14 19.90
N THR A 59 -4.07 7.47 18.87
CA THR A 59 -5.03 6.54 18.26
C THR A 59 -4.31 5.46 17.43
N ILE A 60 -3.31 5.83 16.62
CA ILE A 60 -2.57 4.83 15.82
C ILE A 60 -1.79 3.87 16.72
N GLU A 61 -1.20 4.33 17.83
CA GLU A 61 -0.54 3.46 18.80
C GLU A 61 -1.50 2.43 19.42
N LYS A 62 -2.72 2.85 19.73
CA LYS A 62 -3.77 1.95 20.23
C LYS A 62 -4.23 0.94 19.18
N VAL A 63 -4.29 1.35 17.90
CA VAL A 63 -4.61 0.46 16.77
C VAL A 63 -3.55 -0.62 16.65
N VAL A 64 -2.28 -0.24 16.59
CA VAL A 64 -1.15 -1.19 16.47
C VAL A 64 -1.15 -2.18 17.62
N LYS A 65 -1.18 -1.70 18.87
CA LYS A 65 -1.23 -2.58 20.06
C LYS A 65 -2.41 -3.55 20.05
N GLN A 66 -3.55 -3.16 19.47
CA GLN A 66 -4.71 -4.04 19.37
C GLN A 66 -4.60 -5.06 18.24
N ILE A 67 -3.93 -4.72 17.14
CA ILE A 67 -3.62 -5.64 16.05
C ILE A 67 -2.60 -6.68 16.52
N GLU A 68 -1.54 -6.27 17.21
CA GLU A 68 -0.50 -7.17 17.75
C GLU A 68 -1.02 -8.20 18.76
N LYS A 69 -2.11 -7.88 19.48
CA LYS A 69 -2.74 -8.83 20.40
C LYS A 69 -3.46 -9.99 19.72
N LYS A 70 -3.57 -10.00 18.40
CA LYS A 70 -4.17 -11.12 17.66
C LYS A 70 -3.14 -12.24 17.50
N ILE A 71 -3.56 -13.46 17.82
CA ILE A 71 -2.67 -14.66 17.85
C ILE A 71 -1.96 -14.86 16.51
N ASP A 72 -2.65 -14.59 15.40
CA ASP A 72 -2.17 -14.87 14.05
C ASP A 72 -1.44 -13.67 13.41
N VAL A 73 -1.24 -12.59 14.16
CA VAL A 73 -0.43 -11.44 13.78
C VAL A 73 0.97 -11.60 14.37
N HIS A 74 1.98 -11.62 13.52
CA HIS A 74 3.36 -11.73 13.93
C HIS A 74 3.92 -10.42 14.43
N GLN A 75 3.59 -9.33 13.71
CA GLN A 75 4.11 -8.01 13.98
C GLN A 75 3.22 -6.93 13.34
N ALA A 76 3.08 -5.79 14.01
CA ALA A 76 2.48 -4.60 13.43
C ALA A 76 3.27 -3.35 13.86
N HIS A 77 3.55 -2.47 12.90
CA HIS A 77 4.21 -1.19 13.16
C HIS A 77 3.52 -0.09 12.38
N TYR A 78 3.58 1.14 12.89
CA TYR A 78 3.17 2.34 12.15
C TYR A 78 4.37 3.20 11.86
N PHE A 79 4.30 3.95 10.77
CA PHE A 79 5.36 4.80 10.27
C PHE A 79 4.77 6.10 9.74
N THR A 80 5.55 7.18 9.87
CA THR A 80 5.36 8.44 9.15
C THR A 80 6.02 8.35 7.76
N GLU A 81 5.80 9.33 6.89
CA GLU A 81 6.31 9.28 5.52
C GLU A 81 7.84 9.34 5.42
N ASP A 82 8.50 9.99 6.38
CA ASP A 82 9.95 10.11 6.47
C ASP A 82 10.65 8.81 6.94
N GLU A 83 9.90 7.88 7.52
CA GLU A 83 10.41 6.60 8.02
C GLU A 83 10.32 5.45 7.01
N ILE A 84 9.68 5.68 5.85
CA ILE A 84 9.43 4.66 4.84
C ILE A 84 9.80 5.16 3.44
N TYR A 85 10.13 4.21 2.57
CA TYR A 85 10.12 4.40 1.13
C TYR A 85 8.89 3.71 0.56
N PHE A 86 8.07 4.45 -0.18
CA PHE A 86 6.84 3.89 -0.76
C PHE A 86 6.63 4.35 -2.20
N HIS A 87 5.95 3.52 -2.96
CA HIS A 87 5.41 3.84 -4.28
C HIS A 87 3.99 3.30 -4.42
N GLU A 88 3.27 3.89 -5.38
CA GLU A 88 1.99 3.40 -5.89
C GLU A 88 2.11 3.19 -7.39
N ILE A 89 1.27 2.32 -7.94
CA ILE A 89 1.06 2.19 -9.38
C ILE A 89 -0.31 2.75 -9.72
N ALA A 90 -0.39 3.59 -10.75
CA ALA A 90 -1.63 4.13 -11.26
C ALA A 90 -1.80 3.84 -12.74
N LEU A 91 -3.04 3.58 -13.15
CA LEU A 91 -3.43 3.42 -14.55
C LEU A 91 -4.48 4.48 -14.90
N TYR A 92 -4.23 5.17 -16.00
CA TYR A 92 -5.10 6.18 -16.57
C TYR A 92 -5.56 5.68 -17.95
N LYS A 93 -6.85 5.51 -18.12
CA LYS A 93 -7.44 5.27 -19.43
C LYS A 93 -7.78 6.60 -20.05
N VAL A 94 -7.17 6.94 -21.17
CA VAL A 94 -7.35 8.21 -21.86
C VAL A 94 -8.03 8.01 -23.21
N SER A 95 -8.94 8.92 -23.55
CA SER A 95 -9.62 8.96 -24.87
C SER A 95 -8.63 9.25 -25.97
N MET A 96 -8.52 8.41 -27.00
CA MET A 96 -7.60 8.63 -28.13
C MET A 96 -7.98 9.83 -28.99
N PRO A 97 -9.25 10.07 -29.33
CA PRO A 97 -9.64 11.28 -30.05
C PRO A 97 -9.22 12.57 -29.31
N GLU A 98 -9.50 12.66 -28.02
CA GLU A 98 -9.13 13.83 -27.21
C GLU A 98 -7.60 13.94 -27.04
N PHE A 99 -6.94 12.83 -26.83
CA PHE A 99 -5.48 12.77 -26.70
C PHE A 99 -4.77 13.23 -27.98
N GLN A 100 -5.27 12.84 -29.15
CA GLN A 100 -4.70 13.24 -30.44
C GLN A 100 -4.98 14.70 -30.78
N SER A 101 -6.14 15.23 -30.37
CA SER A 101 -6.49 16.62 -30.60
C SER A 101 -5.69 17.63 -29.76
N GLN A 102 -5.04 17.14 -28.69
CA GLN A 102 -4.36 17.96 -27.69
C GLN A 102 -2.87 17.57 -27.52
N PRO A 103 -1.95 18.22 -28.26
CA PRO A 103 -0.51 17.93 -28.15
C PRO A 103 0.06 18.08 -26.72
N GLU A 104 -0.59 18.87 -25.87
CA GLU A 104 -0.20 19.03 -24.45
C GLU A 104 -0.33 17.74 -23.66
N ALA A 105 -1.30 16.88 -23.94
CA ALA A 105 -1.47 15.61 -23.25
C ALA A 105 -0.22 14.72 -23.33
N SER A 106 0.42 14.66 -24.50
CA SER A 106 1.69 13.93 -24.68
C SER A 106 2.85 14.56 -23.92
N LYS A 107 2.85 15.89 -23.77
CA LYS A 107 3.89 16.59 -22.99
C LYS A 107 3.71 16.36 -21.49
N VAL A 108 2.48 16.36 -21.01
CA VAL A 108 2.13 16.03 -19.62
C VAL A 108 2.62 14.62 -19.28
N ILE A 109 2.26 13.61 -20.08
CA ILE A 109 2.69 12.22 -19.85
C ILE A 109 4.22 12.13 -19.76
N ARG A 110 4.96 12.78 -20.66
CA ARG A 110 6.43 12.78 -20.64
C ARG A 110 7.01 13.51 -19.43
N ARG A 111 6.42 14.63 -19.01
CA ARG A 111 6.86 15.42 -17.85
C ARG A 111 6.84 14.58 -16.57
N TYR A 112 5.82 13.75 -16.40
CA TYR A 112 5.68 12.85 -15.25
C TYR A 112 6.39 11.51 -15.41
N ASN A 113 7.16 11.30 -16.49
CA ASN A 113 7.79 10.02 -16.81
C ASN A 113 6.77 8.86 -16.79
N ALA A 114 5.53 9.13 -17.20
CA ALA A 114 4.50 8.13 -17.33
C ALA A 114 4.65 7.38 -18.68
N ARG A 115 4.24 6.13 -18.70
CA ARG A 115 4.44 5.23 -19.84
C ARG A 115 3.09 4.89 -20.46
N ILE A 116 2.99 4.97 -21.78
CA ILE A 116 1.86 4.42 -22.52
C ILE A 116 2.11 2.92 -22.68
N VAL A 117 1.23 2.08 -22.13
CA VAL A 117 1.35 0.62 -22.13
C VAL A 117 0.45 -0.06 -23.14
N GLU A 118 -0.65 0.60 -23.53
CA GLU A 118 -1.56 0.11 -24.55
C GLU A 118 -2.13 1.28 -25.36
N VAL A 119 -2.34 1.08 -26.65
CA VAL A 119 -2.96 2.06 -27.56
C VAL A 119 -3.87 1.33 -28.55
N ASN A 120 -5.09 1.84 -28.68
CA ASN A 120 -6.01 1.45 -29.76
C ASN A 120 -6.76 2.69 -30.29
N PRO A 121 -7.59 2.59 -31.33
CA PRO A 121 -8.27 3.76 -31.90
C PRO A 121 -9.22 4.50 -30.96
N VAL A 122 -9.67 3.85 -29.87
CA VAL A 122 -10.66 4.39 -28.94
C VAL A 122 -10.00 4.96 -27.69
N PHE A 123 -9.01 4.29 -27.14
CA PHE A 123 -8.32 4.71 -25.91
C PHE A 123 -6.85 4.33 -25.90
N ALA A 124 -6.10 4.97 -25.02
CA ALA A 124 -4.79 4.51 -24.58
C ALA A 124 -4.78 4.29 -23.06
N ILE A 125 -3.89 3.39 -22.61
CA ILE A 125 -3.62 3.18 -21.18
C ILE A 125 -2.25 3.75 -20.87
N VAL A 126 -2.23 4.66 -19.90
CA VAL A 126 -1.02 5.28 -19.35
C VAL A 126 -0.78 4.73 -17.97
N GLU A 127 0.44 4.29 -17.70
CA GLU A 127 0.91 3.80 -16.41
C GLU A 127 1.86 4.82 -15.79
N LYS A 128 1.67 5.10 -14.50
CA LYS A 128 2.60 5.88 -13.69
C LYS A 128 2.91 5.11 -12.41
N ASN A 129 4.20 4.97 -12.13
CA ASN A 129 4.71 4.53 -10.84
C ASN A 129 5.37 5.73 -10.14
N GLY A 130 5.06 5.97 -8.88
CA GLY A 130 5.60 7.09 -8.12
C GLY A 130 4.92 7.30 -6.77
N ILE A 131 5.17 8.46 -6.19
CA ILE A 131 4.51 8.89 -4.95
C ILE A 131 3.08 9.40 -5.22
N SER A 132 2.25 9.42 -4.19
CA SER A 132 0.83 9.78 -4.29
C SER A 132 0.59 11.16 -4.92
N GLU A 133 1.46 12.14 -4.61
CA GLU A 133 1.38 13.51 -5.12
C GLU A 133 1.61 13.57 -6.63
N GLU A 134 2.64 12.88 -7.16
CA GLU A 134 2.91 12.82 -8.60
C GLU A 134 1.76 12.15 -9.37
N ILE A 135 1.19 11.10 -8.80
CA ILE A 135 0.07 10.37 -9.38
C ILE A 135 -1.17 11.26 -9.45
N THR A 136 -1.45 11.97 -8.36
CA THR A 136 -2.60 12.89 -8.29
C THR A 136 -2.42 14.09 -9.24
N SER A 137 -1.24 14.69 -9.27
CA SER A 137 -0.94 15.83 -10.14
C SER A 137 -1.06 15.44 -11.63
N LEU A 138 -0.59 14.26 -12.02
CA LEU A 138 -0.78 13.75 -13.39
C LEU A 138 -2.27 13.58 -13.72
N TYR A 139 -3.06 13.04 -12.78
CA TYR A 139 -4.51 12.90 -12.97
C TYR A 139 -5.18 14.26 -13.16
N GLU A 140 -4.85 15.24 -12.33
CA GLU A 140 -5.41 16.58 -12.39
C GLU A 140 -5.09 17.27 -13.72
N GLU A 141 -3.83 17.25 -14.16
CA GLU A 141 -3.42 17.84 -15.43
C GLU A 141 -4.11 17.17 -16.64
N LEU A 142 -4.19 15.83 -16.66
CA LEU A 142 -4.90 15.12 -17.73
C LEU A 142 -6.43 15.36 -17.68
N SER A 143 -6.99 15.56 -16.49
CA SER A 143 -8.42 15.85 -16.30
C SER A 143 -8.80 17.23 -16.83
N VAL A 144 -7.94 18.23 -16.64
CA VAL A 144 -8.13 19.57 -17.22
C VAL A 144 -8.21 19.51 -18.75
N LEU A 145 -7.50 18.56 -19.37
CA LEU A 145 -7.54 18.31 -20.81
C LEU A 145 -8.75 17.47 -21.25
N ASN A 146 -9.65 17.11 -20.33
CA ASN A 146 -10.84 16.29 -20.58
C ASN A 146 -10.56 14.95 -21.30
N CYS A 147 -9.35 14.42 -21.21
CA CYS A 147 -8.99 13.18 -21.89
C CYS A 147 -9.10 11.94 -21.02
N VAL A 148 -9.28 12.06 -19.69
CA VAL A 148 -9.36 10.93 -18.77
C VAL A 148 -10.73 10.26 -18.80
N LEU A 149 -10.78 8.97 -19.16
CA LEU A 149 -11.99 8.14 -19.13
C LEU A 149 -12.12 7.37 -17.82
N GLN A 150 -10.99 6.89 -17.26
CA GLN A 150 -10.95 6.12 -16.04
C GLN A 150 -9.60 6.28 -15.36
N PHE A 151 -9.60 6.27 -14.03
CA PHE A 151 -8.41 6.32 -13.19
C PHE A 151 -8.50 5.29 -12.07
N VAL A 152 -7.41 4.56 -11.83
CA VAL A 152 -7.28 3.63 -10.71
C VAL A 152 -5.86 3.66 -10.17
N ARG A 153 -5.69 3.39 -8.86
CA ARG A 153 -4.39 3.26 -8.22
C ARG A 153 -4.36 2.09 -7.22
N SER A 154 -3.18 1.54 -6.99
CA SER A 154 -3.00 0.37 -6.15
C SER A 154 -3.05 0.67 -4.65
N GLY A 155 -2.86 1.92 -4.23
CA GLY A 155 -2.42 2.23 -2.88
C GLY A 155 -0.93 1.93 -2.68
N ARG A 156 -0.41 2.19 -1.47
CA ARG A 156 1.03 2.14 -1.19
C ARG A 156 1.58 0.73 -1.11
N VAL A 157 2.72 0.51 -1.75
CA VAL A 157 3.66 -0.56 -1.45
C VAL A 157 4.84 0.10 -0.75
N ALA A 158 5.17 -0.35 0.48
CA ALA A 158 6.13 0.36 1.33
C ALA A 158 7.16 -0.58 1.95
N ILE A 159 8.37 -0.06 2.11
CA ILE A 159 9.47 -0.64 2.89
C ILE A 159 9.99 0.39 3.88
N THR A 160 10.56 -0.05 4.99
CA THR A 160 11.17 0.83 5.99
C THR A 160 12.53 1.34 5.51
N THR A 161 12.92 2.55 5.91
CA THR A 161 14.25 3.11 5.65
C THR A 161 15.32 2.48 6.54
N SER A 162 14.94 1.73 7.58
CA SER A 162 15.86 1.04 8.47
C SER A 162 16.51 -0.17 7.79
N CYS A 163 17.78 -0.47 8.14
CA CYS A 163 18.55 -1.58 7.56
C CYS A 163 18.00 -2.98 7.86
N PHE A 164 17.07 -3.12 8.80
CA PHE A 164 16.55 -4.42 9.24
C PHE A 164 15.03 -4.45 9.20
N GLU A 165 14.50 -5.44 8.49
CA GLU A 165 13.11 -5.86 8.64
C GLU A 165 13.05 -6.82 9.84
N ARG A 166 12.59 -6.36 11.00
CA ARG A 166 12.56 -7.12 12.28
C ARG A 166 11.78 -8.44 12.21
N VAL A 167 10.97 -8.61 11.18
CA VAL A 167 10.19 -9.84 10.94
C VAL A 167 11.07 -11.07 10.76
N ASN A 168 12.24 -10.92 10.13
CA ASN A 168 13.15 -12.05 9.92
C ASN A 168 13.72 -12.59 11.26
N GLU A 169 14.02 -11.72 12.21
CA GLU A 169 14.49 -12.11 13.53
C GLU A 169 13.38 -12.83 14.33
N PHE A 170 12.16 -12.28 14.30
CA PHE A 170 11.01 -12.87 14.97
C PHE A 170 10.66 -14.27 14.43
N LEU A 171 10.76 -14.46 13.11
CA LEU A 171 10.46 -15.75 12.49
C LEU A 171 11.57 -16.77 12.68
N ALA A 172 12.82 -16.36 12.71
CA ALA A 172 13.94 -17.22 13.07
C ALA A 172 13.82 -17.73 14.52
N ASP A 173 13.44 -16.85 15.45
CA ASP A 173 13.16 -17.22 16.84
C ASP A 173 11.98 -18.19 16.97
N ARG A 174 10.93 -17.99 16.16
CA ARG A 174 9.75 -18.88 16.16
C ARG A 174 10.07 -20.25 15.56
N GLU A 175 10.82 -20.32 14.49
CA GLU A 175 11.28 -21.57 13.87
C GLU A 175 12.17 -22.36 14.84
N THR A 176 13.05 -21.67 15.54
CA THR A 176 13.91 -22.27 16.56
C THR A 176 13.09 -22.84 17.72
N LYS A 177 12.11 -22.10 18.24
CA LYS A 177 11.20 -22.55 19.30
C LYS A 177 10.34 -23.73 18.86
N TYR A 178 9.83 -23.71 17.62
CA TYR A 178 9.03 -24.81 17.07
C TYR A 178 9.86 -26.11 16.91
N ASN A 179 11.10 -25.99 16.45
CA ASN A 179 11.98 -27.12 16.29
C ASN A 179 12.45 -27.70 17.64
N LEU A 180 12.63 -26.86 18.66
CA LEU A 180 12.93 -27.31 20.04
C LEU A 180 11.76 -28.08 20.66
N SER A 181 10.52 -27.59 20.50
CA SER A 181 9.32 -28.27 21.01
C SER A 181 9.07 -29.63 20.37
N LYS A 182 9.44 -29.82 19.10
CA LYS A 182 9.38 -31.14 18.42
C LYS A 182 10.52 -32.08 18.77
N GLY A 183 11.64 -31.55 19.27
CA GLY A 183 12.79 -32.36 19.72
C GLY A 183 12.61 -32.98 21.11
N GLU A 184 11.71 -32.42 21.94
CA GLU A 184 11.41 -32.90 23.29
C GLU A 184 10.30 -33.98 23.33
N GLU A 185 9.59 -34.23 22.22
CA GLU A 185 8.57 -35.28 22.09
C GLU A 185 9.11 -36.61 21.49
N LYS A 186 10.39 -36.81 21.50
CA LYS A 186 11.08 -38.09 21.18
C LYS A 186 11.90 -38.53 22.38
#